data_8464b14195ce0c6e0f653148e2c3291c
#
_entry.id   8464b14195ce0c6e0f653148e2c3291c
#
_cell.length_a   1.000
_cell.length_b   1.000
_cell.length_c   1.000
_cell.angle_alpha   90.00
_cell.angle_beta   90.00
_cell.angle_gamma   90.00
#
_symmetry.space_group_name_H-M   'P 1'
#
loop_
_entity.id
_entity.type
_entity.pdbx_description
1 polymer ?
#
loop_
_entity_poly.entity_id
_entity_poly.type
_entity_poly.pdbx_seq_one_letter_code
_entity_poly.pdbx_strand_id
1 'polypeptide(L)'
;MSETVREIPGAIGPLEALLDVPHGEPRAAVIFAHPLPIKGGTMHTKVVFQAAKALTRIGCVVLRFNFRGVGRSAGSWDNGRGEMDDYRAAVDFMAGRYPDLEMWAAGFSFGSYIAMTVGADDDRMCTLVGIAPPVNRYEYTSVKLSTKPKFIVHGESDELIPLKAVREFYAQLHEPKELVEIDRANHLFDGQASEVGDALEELLTDFTCETR
;
A
#
# COMPACT_ATOMS: atom_id res chain seq x y z
N MET A 1 16.77 13.37 -14.01
CA MET A 1 15.54 13.84 -14.68
C MET A 1 14.43 12.85 -14.34
N SER A 2 13.41 13.26 -13.60
CA SER A 2 12.29 12.38 -13.27
C SER A 2 11.48 12.13 -14.53
N GLU A 3 11.47 10.89 -14.98
CA GLU A 3 10.58 10.47 -16.06
C GLU A 3 9.14 10.48 -15.55
N THR A 4 8.29 11.27 -16.19
CA THR A 4 6.91 11.44 -15.76
C THR A 4 6.09 10.23 -16.22
N VAL A 5 5.89 9.25 -15.35
CA VAL A 5 4.90 8.18 -15.55
C VAL A 5 3.52 8.81 -15.36
N ARG A 6 2.63 8.71 -16.36
CA ARG A 6 1.24 9.19 -16.30
C ARG A 6 0.22 8.06 -16.37
N GLU A 7 0.63 6.92 -16.90
CA GLU A 7 -0.17 5.72 -17.04
C GLU A 7 0.73 4.48 -17.07
N ILE A 8 0.16 3.35 -16.69
CA ILE A 8 0.78 2.02 -16.78
C ILE A 8 -0.17 1.06 -17.50
N PRO A 9 0.31 0.00 -18.13
CA PRO A 9 -0.53 -1.06 -18.66
C PRO A 9 -1.36 -1.69 -17.53
N GLY A 10 -2.65 -1.87 -17.73
CA GLY A 10 -3.54 -2.61 -16.84
C GLY A 10 -4.22 -3.76 -17.59
N ALA A 11 -4.85 -4.68 -16.85
CA ALA A 11 -5.47 -5.91 -17.41
C ALA A 11 -6.57 -5.62 -18.44
N ILE A 12 -7.29 -4.51 -18.32
CA ILE A 12 -8.41 -4.13 -19.21
C ILE A 12 -8.20 -2.80 -19.93
N GLY A 13 -7.02 -2.22 -19.84
CA GLY A 13 -6.66 -0.93 -20.44
C GLY A 13 -5.75 -0.13 -19.51
N PRO A 14 -5.32 1.08 -19.90
CA PRO A 14 -4.37 1.86 -19.13
C PRO A 14 -4.92 2.23 -17.75
N LEU A 15 -4.03 2.24 -16.76
CA LEU A 15 -4.28 2.75 -15.41
C LEU A 15 -3.53 4.06 -15.24
N GLU A 16 -4.21 5.10 -14.78
CA GLU A 16 -3.59 6.37 -14.44
C GLU A 16 -2.61 6.20 -13.27
N ALA A 17 -1.40 6.72 -13.41
CA ALA A 17 -0.34 6.48 -12.43
C ALA A 17 0.59 7.68 -12.25
N LEU A 18 1.26 7.72 -11.11
CA LEU A 18 2.34 8.65 -10.77
C LEU A 18 3.48 7.88 -10.12
N LEU A 19 4.71 8.25 -10.49
CA LEU A 19 5.92 7.70 -9.90
C LEU A 19 6.62 8.79 -9.08
N ASP A 20 6.63 8.62 -7.77
CA ASP A 20 7.41 9.45 -6.86
C ASP A 20 8.81 8.86 -6.73
N VAL A 21 9.82 9.63 -7.14
CA VAL A 21 11.22 9.17 -7.21
C VAL A 21 12.05 9.85 -6.12
N PRO A 22 12.86 9.11 -5.34
CA PRO A 22 13.71 9.69 -4.31
C PRO A 22 14.87 10.49 -4.91
N HIS A 23 15.55 11.24 -4.07
CA HIS A 23 16.85 11.81 -4.42
C HIS A 23 17.94 10.72 -4.36
N GLY A 24 18.65 10.49 -5.45
CA GLY A 24 19.68 9.45 -5.57
C GLY A 24 19.12 8.10 -6.04
N GLU A 25 19.93 7.05 -5.87
CA GLU A 25 19.56 5.68 -6.26
C GLU A 25 18.47 5.14 -5.33
N PRO A 26 17.37 4.62 -5.87
CA PRO A 26 16.33 4.05 -5.04
C PRO A 26 16.75 2.73 -4.40
N ARG A 27 16.38 2.53 -3.12
CA ARG A 27 16.69 1.30 -2.37
C ARG A 27 15.63 0.21 -2.49
N ALA A 28 14.38 0.62 -2.71
CA ALA A 28 13.24 -0.28 -2.84
C ALA A 28 12.18 0.32 -3.77
N ALA A 29 11.35 -0.53 -4.35
CA ALA A 29 10.21 -0.17 -5.19
C ALA A 29 8.90 -0.47 -4.45
N VAL A 30 8.09 0.55 -4.20
CA VAL A 30 6.81 0.41 -3.49
C VAL A 30 5.65 0.57 -4.45
N ILE A 31 4.70 -0.36 -4.40
CA ILE A 31 3.43 -0.27 -5.12
C ILE A 31 2.36 0.13 -4.11
N PHE A 32 1.79 1.33 -4.25
CA PHE A 32 0.87 1.91 -3.27
C PHE A 32 -0.55 2.02 -3.80
N ALA A 33 -1.48 1.27 -3.20
CA ALA A 33 -2.89 1.24 -3.54
C ALA A 33 -3.73 2.21 -2.70
N HIS A 34 -4.65 2.91 -3.36
CA HIS A 34 -5.54 3.90 -2.73
C HIS A 34 -6.79 3.29 -2.09
N PRO A 35 -7.52 4.03 -1.21
CA PRO A 35 -8.72 3.51 -0.56
C PRO A 35 -9.89 3.32 -1.53
N LEU A 36 -11.03 2.88 -1.01
CA LEU A 36 -12.19 2.40 -1.75
C LEU A 36 -12.64 3.35 -2.88
N PRO A 37 -12.57 2.94 -4.16
CA PRO A 37 -12.91 3.76 -5.34
C PRO A 37 -14.29 4.40 -5.26
N ILE A 38 -15.33 3.62 -4.97
CA ILE A 38 -16.74 4.06 -4.93
C ILE A 38 -17.06 5.02 -3.77
N LYS A 39 -16.10 5.29 -2.91
CA LYS A 39 -16.17 6.29 -1.82
C LYS A 39 -15.24 7.48 -2.06
N GLY A 40 -14.81 7.69 -3.31
CA GLY A 40 -13.95 8.80 -3.69
C GLY A 40 -12.46 8.58 -3.47
N GLY A 41 -12.04 7.33 -3.20
CA GLY A 41 -10.63 6.98 -3.10
C GLY A 41 -9.90 7.19 -4.43
N THR A 42 -8.72 7.81 -4.37
CA THR A 42 -7.83 8.04 -5.51
C THR A 42 -6.37 8.00 -5.06
N MET A 43 -5.45 7.88 -6.00
CA MET A 43 -4.00 8.00 -5.75
C MET A 43 -3.58 9.35 -5.17
N HIS A 44 -4.47 10.35 -5.17
CA HIS A 44 -4.28 11.67 -4.58
C HIS A 44 -4.85 11.82 -3.17
N THR A 45 -5.50 10.77 -2.64
CA THR A 45 -6.00 10.77 -1.25
C THR A 45 -4.89 11.19 -0.31
N LYS A 46 -5.19 12.08 0.65
CA LYS A 46 -4.19 12.75 1.49
C LYS A 46 -3.26 11.79 2.23
N VAL A 47 -3.80 10.70 2.77
CA VAL A 47 -3.02 9.64 3.44
C VAL A 47 -2.06 8.98 2.43
N VAL A 48 -2.54 8.62 1.23
CA VAL A 48 -1.71 8.03 0.16
C VAL A 48 -0.57 8.96 -0.23
N PHE A 49 -0.86 10.26 -0.39
CA PHE A 49 0.16 11.26 -0.72
C PHE A 49 1.22 11.40 0.38
N GLN A 50 0.82 11.50 1.66
CA GLN A 50 1.76 11.65 2.77
C GLN A 50 2.60 10.39 2.97
N ALA A 51 1.98 9.21 2.87
CA ALA A 51 2.69 7.93 2.93
C ALA A 51 3.72 7.80 1.79
N ALA A 52 3.34 8.10 0.54
CA ALA A 52 4.26 8.05 -0.59
C ALA A 52 5.42 9.04 -0.42
N LYS A 53 5.14 10.25 0.08
CA LYS A 53 6.17 11.26 0.37
C LYS A 53 7.16 10.79 1.45
N ALA A 54 6.66 10.14 2.50
CA ALA A 54 7.49 9.56 3.56
C ALA A 54 8.40 8.45 3.02
N LEU A 55 7.82 7.48 2.30
CA LEU A 55 8.56 6.40 1.67
C LEU A 55 9.63 6.91 0.69
N THR A 56 9.31 7.98 -0.06
CA THR A 56 10.28 8.61 -0.96
C THR A 56 11.45 9.27 -0.20
N ARG A 57 11.18 9.88 0.98
CA ARG A 57 12.25 10.45 1.84
C ARG A 57 13.23 9.41 2.35
N ILE A 58 12.76 8.21 2.65
CA ILE A 58 13.62 7.08 3.08
C ILE A 58 14.26 6.31 1.90
N GLY A 59 14.19 6.86 0.69
CA GLY A 59 14.88 6.32 -0.48
C GLY A 59 14.09 5.32 -1.32
N CYS A 60 12.77 5.19 -1.14
CA CYS A 60 11.97 4.31 -1.98
C CYS A 60 11.46 5.04 -3.24
N VAL A 61 11.41 4.35 -4.37
CA VAL A 61 10.60 4.77 -5.50
C VAL A 61 9.18 4.24 -5.31
N VAL A 62 8.17 5.13 -5.39
CA VAL A 62 6.79 4.78 -5.06
C VAL A 62 5.88 4.96 -6.28
N LEU A 63 5.25 3.88 -6.73
CA LEU A 63 4.20 3.92 -7.73
C LEU A 63 2.85 4.08 -7.02
N ARG A 64 2.19 5.21 -7.26
CA ARG A 64 0.78 5.42 -6.95
C ARG A 64 -0.03 5.32 -8.24
N PHE A 65 -1.14 4.64 -8.23
CA PHE A 65 -2.00 4.50 -9.40
C PHE A 65 -3.47 4.57 -9.00
N ASN A 66 -4.33 4.85 -9.96
CA ASN A 66 -5.78 4.79 -9.81
C ASN A 66 -6.27 3.41 -10.26
N PHE A 67 -7.05 2.73 -9.41
CA PHE A 67 -7.76 1.53 -9.80
C PHE A 67 -8.71 1.78 -10.98
N ARG A 68 -9.12 0.72 -11.66
CA ARG A 68 -10.11 0.75 -12.75
C ARG A 68 -11.31 1.63 -12.42
N GLY A 69 -11.76 2.42 -13.40
CA GLY A 69 -12.89 3.33 -13.26
C GLY A 69 -12.64 4.59 -12.42
N VAL A 70 -11.41 4.82 -11.93
CA VAL A 70 -11.02 6.01 -11.18
C VAL A 70 -10.17 6.94 -12.05
N GLY A 71 -10.50 8.23 -12.07
CA GLY A 71 -9.76 9.22 -12.88
C GLY A 71 -9.76 8.84 -14.35
N ARG A 72 -8.57 8.68 -14.94
CA ARG A 72 -8.38 8.26 -16.33
C ARG A 72 -8.14 6.77 -16.50
N SER A 73 -8.18 5.97 -15.44
CA SER A 73 -8.03 4.53 -15.52
C SER A 73 -9.19 3.90 -16.27
N ALA A 74 -8.90 2.96 -17.17
CA ALA A 74 -9.89 2.22 -17.93
C ALA A 74 -10.78 1.36 -17.03
N GLY A 75 -11.94 0.96 -17.55
CA GLY A 75 -12.86 0.03 -16.89
C GLY A 75 -13.77 0.64 -15.86
N SER A 76 -14.23 -0.21 -14.93
CA SER A 76 -15.15 0.15 -13.85
C SER A 76 -14.91 -0.74 -12.64
N TRP A 77 -15.38 -0.30 -11.49
CA TRP A 77 -15.33 -1.02 -10.22
C TRP A 77 -15.84 -2.48 -10.35
N ASP A 78 -15.06 -3.44 -9.84
CA ASP A 78 -15.34 -4.89 -9.94
C ASP A 78 -15.29 -5.61 -8.56
N ASN A 79 -15.75 -4.94 -7.54
CA ASN A 79 -15.89 -5.50 -6.18
C ASN A 79 -14.60 -6.12 -5.60
N GLY A 80 -13.46 -5.61 -5.98
CA GLY A 80 -12.15 -6.04 -5.50
C GLY A 80 -11.45 -7.08 -6.39
N ARG A 81 -12.18 -7.79 -7.26
CA ARG A 81 -11.59 -8.83 -8.12
C ARG A 81 -10.67 -8.21 -9.18
N GLY A 82 -11.24 -7.34 -9.97
CA GLY A 82 -10.49 -6.63 -10.98
C GLY A 82 -9.43 -5.69 -10.41
N GLU A 83 -9.68 -5.11 -9.24
CA GLU A 83 -8.71 -4.27 -8.55
C GLU A 83 -7.46 -5.05 -8.11
N MET A 84 -7.59 -6.36 -7.80
CA MET A 84 -6.43 -7.24 -7.60
C MET A 84 -5.61 -7.42 -8.89
N ASP A 85 -6.28 -7.53 -10.05
CA ASP A 85 -5.57 -7.63 -11.33
C ASP A 85 -4.88 -6.31 -11.71
N ASP A 86 -5.50 -5.16 -11.37
CA ASP A 86 -4.87 -3.85 -11.53
C ASP A 86 -3.61 -3.73 -10.67
N TYR A 87 -3.66 -4.23 -9.43
CA TYR A 87 -2.49 -4.21 -8.55
C TYR A 87 -1.39 -5.14 -9.08
N ARG A 88 -1.71 -6.33 -9.58
CA ARG A 88 -0.73 -7.23 -10.22
C ARG A 88 -0.08 -6.58 -11.44
N ALA A 89 -0.86 -5.88 -12.26
CA ALA A 89 -0.31 -5.13 -13.40
C ALA A 89 0.65 -4.02 -12.96
N ALA A 90 0.35 -3.34 -11.85
CA ALA A 90 1.26 -2.35 -11.26
C ALA A 90 2.55 -3.01 -10.71
N VAL A 91 2.45 -4.20 -10.12
CA VAL A 91 3.61 -5.01 -9.72
C VAL A 91 4.47 -5.37 -10.93
N ASP A 92 3.85 -5.87 -12.01
CA ASP A 92 4.56 -6.26 -13.24
C ASP A 92 5.30 -5.07 -13.87
N PHE A 93 4.67 -3.89 -13.87
CA PHE A 93 5.28 -2.66 -14.36
C PHE A 93 6.53 -2.28 -13.54
N MET A 94 6.43 -2.32 -12.20
CA MET A 94 7.54 -1.97 -11.33
C MET A 94 8.66 -3.00 -11.39
N ALA A 95 8.34 -4.29 -11.45
CA ALA A 95 9.33 -5.36 -11.60
C ALA A 95 10.12 -5.25 -12.91
N GLY A 96 9.43 -4.91 -14.02
CA GLY A 96 10.09 -4.69 -15.31
C GLY A 96 10.97 -3.44 -15.35
N ARG A 97 10.61 -2.41 -14.56
CA ARG A 97 11.33 -1.13 -14.53
C ARG A 97 12.48 -1.11 -13.53
N TYR A 98 12.35 -1.83 -12.44
CA TYR A 98 13.31 -1.89 -11.32
C TYR A 98 13.58 -3.34 -10.92
N PRO A 99 14.19 -4.15 -11.84
CA PRO A 99 14.31 -5.60 -11.64
C PRO A 99 15.23 -5.98 -10.47
N ASP A 100 16.13 -5.08 -10.08
CA ASP A 100 17.11 -5.33 -9.01
C ASP A 100 16.71 -4.76 -7.65
N LEU A 101 15.55 -4.10 -7.56
CA LEU A 101 15.08 -3.52 -6.29
C LEU A 101 14.19 -4.48 -5.50
N GLU A 102 14.29 -4.40 -4.18
CA GLU A 102 13.29 -4.97 -3.29
C GLU A 102 11.91 -4.37 -3.58
N MET A 103 10.87 -5.21 -3.61
CA MET A 103 9.52 -4.75 -3.89
C MET A 103 8.64 -4.85 -2.64
N TRP A 104 7.98 -3.75 -2.30
CA TRP A 104 7.11 -3.64 -1.13
C TRP A 104 5.67 -3.40 -1.54
N ALA A 105 4.75 -4.20 -0.97
CA ALA A 105 3.33 -4.03 -1.18
C ALA A 105 2.76 -3.07 -0.13
N ALA A 106 2.12 -1.97 -0.55
CA ALA A 106 1.58 -0.97 0.36
C ALA A 106 0.18 -0.50 -0.06
N GLY A 107 -0.63 -0.09 0.91
CA GLY A 107 -1.93 0.48 0.62
C GLY A 107 -2.65 1.05 1.85
N PHE A 108 -3.71 1.82 1.56
CA PHE A 108 -4.58 2.44 2.56
C PHE A 108 -6.01 1.88 2.45
N SER A 109 -6.60 1.51 3.58
CA SER A 109 -7.98 1.01 3.70
C SER A 109 -8.24 -0.14 2.71
N PHE A 110 -9.20 -0.05 1.80
CA PHE A 110 -9.42 -1.03 0.74
C PHE A 110 -8.13 -1.35 -0.03
N GLY A 111 -7.32 -0.33 -0.35
CA GLY A 111 -6.04 -0.54 -1.01
C GLY A 111 -5.06 -1.40 -0.19
N SER A 112 -5.11 -1.32 1.15
CA SER A 112 -4.28 -2.19 1.99
C SER A 112 -4.71 -3.66 1.91
N TYR A 113 -6.03 -3.92 1.82
CA TYR A 113 -6.54 -5.26 1.58
C TYR A 113 -6.01 -5.83 0.26
N ILE A 114 -6.14 -5.06 -0.83
CA ILE A 114 -5.66 -5.48 -2.16
C ILE A 114 -4.14 -5.72 -2.13
N ALA A 115 -3.38 -4.73 -1.66
CA ALA A 115 -1.92 -4.77 -1.66
C ALA A 115 -1.37 -5.92 -0.80
N MET A 116 -1.87 -6.07 0.43
CA MET A 116 -1.39 -7.12 1.32
C MET A 116 -1.78 -8.52 0.82
N THR A 117 -3.00 -8.69 0.27
CA THR A 117 -3.45 -9.98 -0.25
C THR A 117 -2.63 -10.39 -1.47
N VAL A 118 -2.51 -9.52 -2.49
CA VAL A 118 -1.69 -9.81 -3.66
C VAL A 118 -0.22 -9.97 -3.29
N GLY A 119 0.29 -9.10 -2.42
CA GLY A 119 1.68 -9.13 -1.97
C GLY A 119 2.03 -10.38 -1.15
N ALA A 120 1.08 -10.95 -0.41
CA ALA A 120 1.29 -12.20 0.32
C ALA A 120 1.53 -13.38 -0.61
N ASP A 121 0.83 -13.39 -1.75
CA ASP A 121 0.86 -14.48 -2.74
C ASP A 121 1.91 -14.29 -3.85
N ASP A 122 2.53 -13.09 -3.97
CA ASP A 122 3.54 -12.78 -5.01
C ASP A 122 4.95 -12.83 -4.42
N ASP A 123 5.77 -13.79 -4.87
CA ASP A 123 7.14 -14.02 -4.37
C ASP A 123 8.10 -12.85 -4.61
N ARG A 124 7.76 -11.92 -5.50
CA ARG A 124 8.54 -10.71 -5.74
C ARG A 124 8.41 -9.69 -4.61
N MET A 125 7.28 -9.73 -3.87
CA MET A 125 7.05 -8.86 -2.72
C MET A 125 7.75 -9.40 -1.50
N CYS A 126 8.58 -8.58 -0.86
CA CYS A 126 9.30 -9.00 0.33
C CYS A 126 8.66 -8.49 1.64
N THR A 127 7.79 -7.48 1.59
CA THR A 127 7.07 -6.98 2.77
C THR A 127 5.67 -6.46 2.43
N LEU A 128 4.81 -6.40 3.45
CA LEU A 128 3.42 -5.99 3.36
C LEU A 128 3.16 -4.80 4.31
N VAL A 129 2.69 -3.68 3.78
CA VAL A 129 2.41 -2.45 4.53
C VAL A 129 0.93 -2.12 4.42
N GLY A 130 0.22 -2.15 5.54
CA GLY A 130 -1.21 -1.86 5.60
C GLY A 130 -1.53 -0.64 6.46
N ILE A 131 -2.14 0.40 5.88
CA ILE A 131 -2.67 1.54 6.62
C ILE A 131 -4.17 1.35 6.76
N ALA A 132 -4.68 1.37 8.00
CA ALA A 132 -6.09 1.15 8.35
C ALA A 132 -6.72 -0.05 7.60
N PRO A 133 -6.17 -1.27 7.73
CA PRO A 133 -6.64 -2.44 6.98
C PRO A 133 -8.06 -2.81 7.39
N PRO A 134 -9.01 -2.97 6.45
CA PRO A 134 -10.43 -3.24 6.74
C PRO A 134 -10.68 -4.71 7.12
N VAL A 135 -10.06 -5.15 8.21
CA VAL A 135 -10.03 -6.54 8.71
C VAL A 135 -11.41 -7.07 9.15
N ASN A 136 -12.36 -6.19 9.40
CA ASN A 136 -13.75 -6.51 9.73
C ASN A 136 -14.65 -6.68 8.49
N ARG A 137 -14.10 -6.53 7.27
CA ARG A 137 -14.88 -6.53 6.00
C ARG A 137 -14.37 -7.52 4.97
N TYR A 138 -13.09 -7.88 5.04
CA TYR A 138 -12.42 -8.73 4.06
C TYR A 138 -11.65 -9.85 4.74
N GLU A 139 -11.50 -10.97 4.04
CA GLU A 139 -10.71 -12.11 4.50
C GLU A 139 -9.23 -11.92 4.13
N TYR A 140 -8.34 -12.12 5.10
CA TYR A 140 -6.89 -11.95 4.97
C TYR A 140 -6.15 -13.30 5.10
N THR A 141 -6.71 -14.38 4.54
CA THR A 141 -6.18 -15.74 4.71
C THR A 141 -4.71 -15.86 4.28
N SER A 142 -4.37 -15.40 3.05
CA SER A 142 -2.98 -15.46 2.58
C SER A 142 -2.03 -14.59 3.41
N VAL A 143 -2.48 -13.43 3.87
CA VAL A 143 -1.68 -12.54 4.73
C VAL A 143 -1.38 -13.18 6.10
N LYS A 144 -2.37 -13.88 6.68
CA LYS A 144 -2.19 -14.59 7.96
C LYS A 144 -1.20 -15.74 7.83
N LEU A 145 -1.20 -16.44 6.69
CA LEU A 145 -0.30 -17.57 6.42
C LEU A 145 1.10 -17.13 5.95
N SER A 146 1.24 -15.91 5.46
CA SER A 146 2.51 -15.39 4.97
C SER A 146 3.52 -15.19 6.11
N THR A 147 4.77 -15.52 5.86
CA THR A 147 5.92 -15.25 6.75
C THR A 147 6.64 -13.93 6.41
N LYS A 148 6.22 -13.22 5.36
CA LYS A 148 6.80 -11.93 4.99
C LYS A 148 6.61 -10.91 6.12
N PRO A 149 7.56 -9.99 6.36
CA PRO A 149 7.40 -8.87 7.30
C PRO A 149 6.12 -8.07 7.03
N LYS A 150 5.42 -7.67 8.09
CA LYS A 150 4.16 -6.94 8.01
C LYS A 150 4.21 -5.71 8.90
N PHE A 151 3.92 -4.55 8.32
CA PHE A 151 3.85 -3.27 9.01
C PHE A 151 2.44 -2.70 8.91
N ILE A 152 1.83 -2.42 10.05
CA ILE A 152 0.46 -1.91 10.12
C ILE A 152 0.46 -0.57 10.83
N VAL A 153 -0.21 0.42 10.24
CA VAL A 153 -0.50 1.72 10.87
C VAL A 153 -2.02 1.87 10.99
N HIS A 154 -2.50 2.19 12.20
CA HIS A 154 -3.94 2.27 12.43
C HIS A 154 -4.31 3.43 13.37
N GLY A 155 -5.47 4.06 13.13
CA GLY A 155 -6.00 5.12 13.98
C GLY A 155 -6.71 4.56 15.21
N GLU A 156 -6.39 5.04 16.39
CA GLU A 156 -6.99 4.56 17.65
C GLU A 156 -8.52 4.77 17.68
N SER A 157 -8.98 5.88 17.11
CA SER A 157 -10.40 6.27 17.07
C SER A 157 -11.06 5.98 15.72
N ASP A 158 -10.56 5.00 14.96
CA ASP A 158 -11.14 4.60 13.67
C ASP A 158 -12.58 4.09 13.86
N GLU A 159 -13.53 4.85 13.37
CA GLU A 159 -14.96 4.60 13.50
C GLU A 159 -15.49 3.53 12.52
N LEU A 160 -14.72 3.22 11.46
CA LEU A 160 -15.09 2.23 10.45
C LEU A 160 -14.50 0.85 10.75
N ILE A 161 -13.30 0.83 11.31
CA ILE A 161 -12.54 -0.38 11.58
C ILE A 161 -12.04 -0.30 13.03
N PRO A 162 -12.77 -0.89 13.97
CA PRO A 162 -12.41 -0.80 15.39
C PRO A 162 -10.99 -1.31 15.66
N LEU A 163 -10.19 -0.55 16.40
CA LEU A 163 -8.82 -0.93 16.78
C LEU A 163 -8.75 -2.33 17.40
N LYS A 164 -9.76 -2.72 18.18
CA LYS A 164 -9.86 -4.08 18.73
C LYS A 164 -9.79 -5.15 17.63
N ALA A 165 -10.49 -4.98 16.51
CA ALA A 165 -10.48 -5.94 15.41
C ALA A 165 -9.09 -6.00 14.74
N VAL A 166 -8.39 -4.86 14.64
CA VAL A 166 -7.03 -4.81 14.10
C VAL A 166 -6.03 -5.50 15.03
N ARG A 167 -6.14 -5.30 16.34
CA ARG A 167 -5.31 -6.00 17.34
C ARG A 167 -5.57 -7.52 17.32
N GLU A 168 -6.82 -7.96 17.17
CA GLU A 168 -7.19 -9.37 17.02
C GLU A 168 -6.61 -9.97 15.73
N PHE A 169 -6.66 -9.24 14.63
CA PHE A 169 -6.03 -9.63 13.37
C PHE A 169 -4.51 -9.69 13.52
N TYR A 170 -3.89 -8.64 14.07
CA TYR A 170 -2.45 -8.57 14.30
C TYR A 170 -1.95 -9.76 15.13
N ALA A 171 -2.68 -10.16 16.17
CA ALA A 171 -2.32 -11.31 17.01
C ALA A 171 -2.26 -12.64 16.22
N GLN A 172 -2.96 -12.75 15.07
CA GLN A 172 -2.98 -13.94 14.23
C GLN A 172 -1.89 -13.97 13.17
N LEU A 173 -1.17 -12.86 12.97
CA LEU A 173 -0.11 -12.77 11.97
C LEU A 173 1.18 -13.47 12.46
N HIS A 174 1.91 -14.09 11.54
CA HIS A 174 3.27 -14.55 11.78
C HIS A 174 4.25 -13.39 11.90
N GLU A 175 5.30 -13.57 12.69
CA GLU A 175 6.46 -12.67 12.73
C GLU A 175 7.26 -12.73 11.42
N PRO A 176 8.02 -11.67 11.04
CA PRO A 176 8.09 -10.37 11.72
C PRO A 176 6.84 -9.51 11.45
N LYS A 177 6.40 -8.77 12.44
CA LYS A 177 5.24 -7.87 12.32
C LYS A 177 5.34 -6.71 13.30
N GLU A 178 4.86 -5.54 12.89
CA GLU A 178 4.75 -4.37 13.76
C GLU A 178 3.41 -3.66 13.55
N LEU A 179 2.88 -3.07 14.63
CA LEU A 179 1.66 -2.28 14.63
C LEU A 179 1.93 -0.94 15.32
N VAL A 180 1.74 0.15 14.57
CA VAL A 180 1.73 1.51 15.12
C VAL A 180 0.29 2.01 15.21
N GLU A 181 -0.11 2.44 16.38
CA GLU A 181 -1.41 3.03 16.67
C GLU A 181 -1.26 4.54 16.79
N ILE A 182 -2.00 5.30 15.98
CA ILE A 182 -1.97 6.77 16.01
C ILE A 182 -3.08 7.25 16.95
N ASP A 183 -2.67 7.92 18.04
CA ASP A 183 -3.56 8.44 19.08
C ASP A 183 -4.67 9.32 18.49
N ARG A 184 -5.91 9.03 18.90
CA ARG A 184 -7.13 9.76 18.51
C ARG A 184 -7.39 9.87 17.01
N ALA A 185 -6.63 9.24 16.14
CA ALA A 185 -6.84 9.32 14.70
C ALA A 185 -8.08 8.53 14.26
N ASN A 186 -8.90 9.16 13.41
CA ASN A 186 -10.04 8.52 12.77
C ASN A 186 -9.61 7.72 11.52
N HIS A 187 -10.57 7.09 10.81
CA HIS A 187 -10.27 6.28 9.62
C HIS A 187 -9.52 7.03 8.52
N LEU A 188 -9.83 8.30 8.31
CA LEU A 188 -9.21 9.13 7.27
C LEU A 188 -7.96 9.88 7.75
N PHE A 189 -7.59 9.72 9.02
CA PHE A 189 -6.48 10.44 9.65
C PHE A 189 -6.61 11.95 9.47
N ASP A 190 -7.83 12.49 9.67
CA ASP A 190 -8.11 13.90 9.50
C ASP A 190 -7.26 14.77 10.44
N GLY A 191 -6.50 15.68 9.85
CA GLY A 191 -5.51 16.48 10.58
C GLY A 191 -4.20 15.74 10.92
N GLN A 192 -4.15 14.40 10.81
CA GLN A 192 -3.04 13.56 11.26
C GLN A 192 -2.40 12.71 10.11
N ALA A 193 -2.72 12.98 8.85
CA ALA A 193 -2.17 12.22 7.73
C ALA A 193 -0.62 12.31 7.63
N SER A 194 0.01 13.34 8.21
CA SER A 194 1.48 13.42 8.33
C SER A 194 2.03 12.42 9.34
N GLU A 195 1.31 12.15 10.43
CA GLU A 195 1.71 11.17 11.44
C GLU A 195 1.77 9.75 10.87
N VAL A 196 0.90 9.43 9.88
CA VAL A 196 1.03 8.18 9.11
C VAL A 196 2.37 8.11 8.37
N GLY A 197 2.79 9.23 7.76
CA GLY A 197 4.10 9.32 7.11
C GLY A 197 5.25 9.13 8.11
N ASP A 198 5.19 9.80 9.25
CA ASP A 198 6.21 9.72 10.29
C ASP A 198 6.31 8.28 10.85
N ALA A 199 5.18 7.61 11.08
CA ALA A 199 5.14 6.21 11.49
C ALA A 199 5.77 5.26 10.44
N LEU A 200 5.53 5.49 9.16
CA LEU A 200 6.16 4.69 8.10
C LEU A 200 7.67 4.93 8.00
N GLU A 201 8.14 6.16 8.21
CA GLU A 201 9.57 6.44 8.29
C GLU A 201 10.22 5.74 9.47
N GLU A 202 9.62 5.80 10.66
CA GLU A 202 10.12 5.11 11.85
C GLU A 202 10.21 3.59 11.63
N LEU A 203 9.15 2.98 11.08
CA LEU A 203 9.08 1.54 10.84
C LEU A 203 10.06 1.05 9.76
N LEU A 204 10.32 1.86 8.73
CA LEU A 204 10.90 1.36 7.48
C LEU A 204 12.26 1.98 7.11
N THR A 205 12.77 2.98 7.85
CA THR A 205 14.05 3.63 7.51
C THR A 205 15.21 2.62 7.48
N ASP A 206 15.31 1.77 8.47
CA ASP A 206 16.37 0.76 8.60
C ASP A 206 15.94 -0.64 8.13
N PHE A 207 14.70 -0.76 7.65
CA PHE A 207 14.19 -2.05 7.18
C PHE A 207 14.83 -2.42 5.84
N THR A 208 15.32 -3.64 5.75
CA THR A 208 15.74 -4.31 4.51
C THR A 208 15.16 -5.72 4.50
N CYS A 209 14.82 -6.21 3.33
CA CYS A 209 14.41 -7.61 3.22
C CYS A 209 15.63 -8.48 3.46
N GLU A 210 15.48 -9.55 4.23
CA GLU A 210 16.53 -10.55 4.35
C GLU A 210 16.86 -11.09 2.95
N THR A 211 18.12 -11.02 2.58
CA THR A 211 18.62 -11.59 1.30
C THR A 211 18.32 -13.09 1.30
N ARG A 212 17.48 -13.52 0.36
CA ARG A 212 17.22 -14.94 0.11
C ARG A 212 18.45 -15.65 -0.44
#